data_4f36dfaebbc383c13f9c50d8a6baf496
#
_entry.id   4f36dfaebbc383c13f9c50d8a6baf496
#
_cell.length_a   1.000
_cell.length_b   1.000
_cell.length_c   1.000
_cell.angle_alpha   90.00
_cell.angle_beta   90.00
_cell.angle_gamma   90.00
#
_symmetry.space_group_name_H-M   'P 1'
#
loop_
_entity.id
_entity.type
_entity.pdbx_description
1 polymer ?
#
loop_
_entity_poly.entity_id
_entity_poly.type
_entity_poly.pdbx_seq_one_letter_code
_entity_poly.pdbx_strand_id
1 'polypeptide(L)'
;PVHRSESGIRDYSEVDLKRVEFIKCMRSAGLPVEALTEYMELYQQGDQTVDARKEILVEQREKLRSKMREMQKTLDMLDYKIDMYEKVVLKKEKEIIPMEY
;
A
#
# COMPACT_ATOMS: atom_id res chain seq x y z
N PRO A 1 -4.20 22.26 -10.79
CA PRO A 1 -5.28 22.29 -11.77
C PRO A 1 -4.85 21.70 -13.09
N VAL A 2 -5.83 21.23 -13.79
CA VAL A 2 -5.63 20.56 -15.06
C VAL A 2 -5.71 21.58 -16.18
N HIS A 3 -4.76 21.53 -17.09
CA HIS A 3 -4.79 22.36 -18.26
C HIS A 3 -5.78 21.81 -19.26
N ARG A 4 -6.37 22.72 -20.02
CA ARG A 4 -7.22 22.31 -21.11
C ARG A 4 -6.62 22.85 -22.39
N SER A 5 -6.58 21.99 -23.40
CA SER A 5 -6.13 22.43 -24.70
C SER A 5 -7.21 23.33 -25.34
N GLU A 6 -6.84 23.97 -26.41
CA GLU A 6 -7.79 24.84 -27.11
C GLU A 6 -8.92 24.04 -27.76
N SER A 7 -8.68 22.77 -28.00
CA SER A 7 -9.72 21.91 -28.54
C SER A 7 -10.74 21.47 -27.53
N GLY A 8 -10.52 21.82 -26.26
CA GLY A 8 -11.42 21.41 -25.21
C GLY A 8 -11.09 20.07 -24.62
N ILE A 9 -10.13 19.38 -25.16
CA ILE A 9 -9.69 18.11 -24.63
C ILE A 9 -8.84 18.37 -23.39
N ARG A 10 -9.10 17.61 -22.35
CA ARG A 10 -8.32 17.74 -21.13
C ARG A 10 -6.88 17.36 -21.40
N ASP A 11 -6.00 18.26 -21.06
CA ASP A 11 -4.59 18.09 -21.32
C ASP A 11 -3.83 18.19 -20.00
N TYR A 12 -3.46 17.06 -19.47
CA TYR A 12 -2.75 17.02 -18.20
C TYR A 12 -1.27 17.24 -18.42
N SER A 13 -0.66 18.09 -17.60
CA SER A 13 0.78 18.20 -17.61
C SER A 13 1.38 16.92 -17.05
N GLU A 14 2.66 16.72 -17.29
CA GLU A 14 3.36 15.57 -16.73
C GLU A 14 3.27 15.55 -15.21
N VAL A 15 3.34 16.74 -14.62
CA VAL A 15 3.28 16.84 -13.17
C VAL A 15 1.93 16.37 -12.66
N ASP A 16 0.85 16.78 -13.35
CA ASP A 16 -0.48 16.36 -12.94
C ASP A 16 -0.68 14.86 -13.08
N LEU A 17 -0.15 14.28 -14.15
CA LEU A 17 -0.25 12.84 -14.36
C LEU A 17 0.50 12.08 -13.28
N LYS A 18 1.69 12.54 -12.94
CA LYS A 18 2.47 11.87 -11.89
C LYS A 18 1.78 11.98 -10.54
N ARG A 19 1.12 13.09 -10.30
CA ARG A 19 0.36 13.26 -9.06
C ARG A 19 -0.79 12.28 -8.98
N VAL A 20 -1.51 12.12 -10.08
CA VAL A 20 -2.62 11.17 -10.12
C VAL A 20 -2.11 9.75 -9.89
N GLU A 21 -1.00 9.40 -10.52
CA GLU A 21 -0.42 8.08 -10.35
C GLU A 21 0.03 7.85 -8.91
N PHE A 22 0.60 8.87 -8.30
CA PHE A 22 1.01 8.78 -6.90
C PHE A 22 -0.18 8.49 -6.00
N ILE A 23 -1.28 9.23 -6.20
CA ILE A 23 -2.47 9.05 -5.38
C ILE A 23 -3.06 7.66 -5.59
N LYS A 24 -3.12 7.20 -6.83
CA LYS A 24 -3.62 5.86 -7.11
C LYS A 24 -2.78 4.79 -6.43
N CYS A 25 -1.47 4.95 -6.49
CA CYS A 25 -0.57 4.00 -5.86
C CYS A 25 -0.79 3.97 -4.35
N MET A 26 -0.89 5.14 -3.75
CA MET A 26 -1.10 5.22 -2.31
C MET A 26 -2.44 4.62 -1.89
N ARG A 27 -3.48 4.87 -2.67
CA ARG A 27 -4.78 4.28 -2.40
C ARG A 27 -4.76 2.77 -2.52
N SER A 28 -4.06 2.27 -3.53
CA SER A 28 -3.92 0.83 -3.70
C SER A 28 -3.22 0.19 -2.52
N ALA A 29 -2.30 0.90 -1.91
CA ALA A 29 -1.59 0.40 -0.73
C ALA A 29 -2.42 0.53 0.55
N GLY A 30 -3.61 1.12 0.46
CA GLY A 30 -4.50 1.22 1.60
C GLY A 30 -4.32 2.45 2.46
N LEU A 31 -3.64 3.47 1.95
CA LEU A 31 -3.49 4.70 2.72
C LEU A 31 -4.83 5.43 2.84
N PRO A 32 -5.08 6.04 4.00
CA PRO A 32 -6.37 6.71 4.22
C PRO A 32 -6.55 7.92 3.32
N VAL A 33 -7.81 8.14 2.91
CA VAL A 33 -8.14 9.31 2.11
C VAL A 33 -7.78 10.59 2.84
N GLU A 34 -8.00 10.61 4.14
CA GLU A 34 -7.73 11.80 4.93
C GLU A 34 -6.28 12.24 4.85
N ALA A 35 -5.36 11.29 4.91
CA ALA A 35 -3.94 11.61 4.84
C ALA A 35 -3.58 12.17 3.47
N LEU A 36 -4.14 11.60 2.41
CA LEU A 36 -3.87 12.06 1.07
C LEU A 36 -4.47 13.42 0.83
N THR A 37 -5.67 13.67 1.36
CA THR A 37 -6.31 14.96 1.24
C THR A 37 -5.47 16.05 1.93
N GLU A 38 -5.01 15.76 3.14
CA GLU A 38 -4.17 16.70 3.86
C GLU A 38 -2.89 16.99 3.09
N TYR A 39 -2.29 15.94 2.55
CA TYR A 39 -1.07 16.09 1.77
C TYR A 39 -1.29 17.01 0.57
N MET A 40 -2.39 16.81 -0.14
CA MET A 40 -2.68 17.61 -1.31
C MET A 40 -3.00 19.06 -0.96
N GLU A 41 -3.70 19.26 0.15
CA GLU A 41 -3.98 20.61 0.59
C GLU A 41 -2.71 21.37 0.94
N LEU A 42 -1.79 20.70 1.61
CA LEU A 42 -0.51 21.31 1.95
C LEU A 42 0.30 21.59 0.69
N TYR A 43 0.25 20.68 -0.26
CA TYR A 43 0.96 20.86 -1.50
C TYR A 43 0.51 22.14 -2.22
N GLN A 44 -0.79 22.42 -2.18
CA GLN A 44 -1.32 23.61 -2.82
C GLN A 44 -0.93 24.90 -2.09
N GLN A 45 -0.57 24.79 -0.82
CA GLN A 45 -0.16 25.97 -0.05
C GLN A 45 1.27 26.39 -0.35
N GLY A 46 2.06 25.53 -1.01
CA GLY A 46 3.35 25.95 -1.50
C GLY A 46 4.53 25.37 -0.74
N ASP A 47 5.69 25.90 -1.06
CA ASP A 47 6.96 25.31 -0.61
C ASP A 47 7.16 25.37 0.89
N GLN A 48 6.51 26.29 1.58
CA GLN A 48 6.68 26.37 3.03
C GLN A 48 6.10 25.15 3.75
N THR A 49 5.36 24.30 3.03
CA THR A 49 4.77 23.10 3.64
C THR A 49 5.59 21.82 3.36
N VAL A 50 6.79 21.97 2.82
CA VAL A 50 7.58 20.79 2.44
C VAL A 50 7.82 19.87 3.64
N ASP A 51 8.19 20.44 4.78
CA ASP A 51 8.46 19.62 5.95
C ASP A 51 7.20 18.91 6.45
N ALA A 52 6.09 19.63 6.46
CA ALA A 52 4.83 19.04 6.92
C ALA A 52 4.40 17.92 5.97
N ARG A 53 4.58 18.12 4.68
CA ARG A 53 4.23 17.08 3.71
C ARG A 53 5.11 15.85 3.88
N LYS A 54 6.40 16.09 4.13
CA LYS A 54 7.32 14.99 4.34
C LYS A 54 6.92 14.18 5.56
N GLU A 55 6.47 14.84 6.62
CA GLU A 55 6.07 14.15 7.82
C GLU A 55 4.87 13.25 7.59
N ILE A 56 3.92 13.72 6.78
CA ILE A 56 2.78 12.88 6.43
C ILE A 56 3.25 11.61 5.71
N LEU A 57 4.16 11.77 4.77
CA LEU A 57 4.67 10.62 4.02
C LEU A 57 5.43 9.66 4.93
N VAL A 58 6.24 10.19 5.82
CA VAL A 58 6.99 9.36 6.76
C VAL A 58 6.03 8.57 7.65
N GLU A 59 5.00 9.23 8.15
CA GLU A 59 4.04 8.57 9.02
C GLU A 59 3.32 7.45 8.27
N GLN A 60 2.91 7.71 7.04
CA GLN A 60 2.22 6.69 6.26
C GLN A 60 3.16 5.54 5.90
N ARG A 61 4.42 5.84 5.66
CA ARG A 61 5.41 4.81 5.40
C ARG A 61 5.56 3.87 6.59
N GLU A 62 5.61 4.43 7.79
CA GLU A 62 5.75 3.60 8.98
C GLU A 62 4.53 2.74 9.21
N LYS A 63 3.35 3.27 8.93
CA LYS A 63 2.14 2.47 9.04
C LYS A 63 2.14 1.33 8.03
N LEU A 64 2.61 1.61 6.82
CA LEU A 64 2.69 0.57 5.79
C LEU A 64 3.70 -0.50 6.18
N ARG A 65 4.84 -0.10 6.72
CA ARG A 65 5.84 -1.07 7.18
C ARG A 65 5.26 -1.97 8.25
N SER A 66 4.46 -1.41 9.13
CA SER A 66 3.82 -2.20 10.18
C SER A 66 2.87 -3.22 9.58
N LYS A 67 2.10 -2.81 8.57
CA LYS A 67 1.20 -3.74 7.87
C LYS A 67 1.99 -4.84 7.18
N MET A 68 3.12 -4.50 6.59
CA MET A 68 3.94 -5.49 5.91
C MET A 68 4.47 -6.52 6.90
N ARG A 69 4.86 -6.08 8.09
CA ARG A 69 5.32 -7.02 9.11
C ARG A 69 4.20 -7.97 9.52
N GLU A 70 2.98 -7.46 9.66
CA GLU A 70 1.84 -8.30 10.00
C GLU A 70 1.55 -9.29 8.88
N MET A 71 1.62 -8.82 7.64
CA MET A 71 1.41 -9.70 6.50
C MET A 71 2.49 -10.77 6.40
N GLN A 72 3.73 -10.41 6.76
CA GLN A 72 4.81 -11.40 6.75
C GLN A 72 4.53 -12.51 7.77
N LYS A 73 4.01 -12.15 8.93
CA LYS A 73 3.65 -13.16 9.93
C LYS A 73 2.58 -14.09 9.39
N THR A 74 1.59 -13.52 8.72
CA THR A 74 0.53 -14.34 8.14
C THR A 74 1.09 -15.25 7.07
N LEU A 75 1.97 -14.73 6.24
CA LEU A 75 2.60 -15.54 5.21
C LEU A 75 3.40 -16.69 5.81
N ASP A 76 4.14 -16.39 6.87
CA ASP A 76 4.92 -17.43 7.55
C ASP A 76 4.01 -18.50 8.10
N MET A 77 2.86 -18.14 8.63
CA MET A 77 1.91 -19.11 9.14
C MET A 77 1.32 -19.96 8.02
N LEU A 78 1.05 -19.36 6.88
CA LEU A 78 0.56 -20.11 5.72
C LEU A 78 1.61 -21.10 5.24
N ASP A 79 2.85 -20.66 5.15
CA ASP A 79 3.94 -21.53 4.73
C ASP A 79 4.09 -22.70 5.69
N TYR A 80 4.01 -22.42 6.96
CA TYR A 80 4.08 -23.47 7.97
C TYR A 80 2.94 -24.48 7.81
N LYS A 81 1.74 -23.96 7.61
CA LYS A 81 0.58 -24.82 7.48
C LYS A 81 0.69 -25.70 6.23
N ILE A 82 1.13 -25.10 5.13
CA ILE A 82 1.32 -25.85 3.88
C ILE A 82 2.35 -26.95 4.10
N ASP A 83 3.44 -26.62 4.77
CA ASP A 83 4.49 -27.60 5.05
C ASP A 83 3.94 -28.75 5.87
N MET A 84 3.08 -28.45 6.85
CA MET A 84 2.47 -29.51 7.67
C MET A 84 1.59 -30.41 6.83
N TYR A 85 0.82 -29.86 5.90
CA TYR A 85 0.00 -30.68 5.03
C TYR A 85 0.84 -31.58 4.14
N GLU A 86 1.94 -31.08 3.65
CA GLU A 86 2.82 -31.87 2.82
C GLU A 86 3.40 -33.03 3.62
N LYS A 87 3.74 -32.79 4.87
CA LYS A 87 4.25 -33.84 5.73
C LYS A 87 3.19 -34.87 6.03
N VAL A 88 1.95 -34.47 6.22
CA VAL A 88 0.86 -35.40 6.45
C VAL A 88 0.65 -36.28 5.23
N VAL A 89 0.70 -35.70 4.04
CA VAL A 89 0.54 -36.48 2.81
C VAL A 89 1.64 -37.53 2.70
N LEU A 90 2.87 -37.16 3.04
CA LEU A 90 3.97 -38.11 2.98
C LEU A 90 3.84 -39.21 3.98
N LYS A 91 3.18 -38.99 5.11
CA LYS A 91 3.07 -39.99 6.19
C LYS A 91 1.71 -40.63 6.27
N LYS A 92 0.82 -40.34 5.34
CA LYS A 92 -0.58 -40.75 5.48
C LYS A 92 -0.76 -42.26 5.57
N GLU A 93 0.16 -43.02 5.05
CA GLU A 93 0.06 -44.48 5.12
C GLU A 93 0.50 -45.02 6.45
N LYS A 94 1.20 -44.24 7.24
CA LYS A 94 1.73 -44.69 8.48
C LYS A 94 0.89 -44.25 9.66
N GLU A 95 0.46 -43.03 9.68
CA GLU A 95 -0.32 -42.50 10.78
C GLU A 95 -0.99 -41.20 10.36
N ILE A 96 -2.02 -40.85 11.11
CA ILE A 96 -2.72 -39.61 10.91
C ILE A 96 -2.20 -38.60 11.92
N ILE A 97 -1.74 -37.47 11.43
CA ILE A 97 -1.22 -36.42 12.30
C ILE A 97 -2.27 -35.33 12.37
N PRO A 98 -2.81 -35.03 13.54
CA PRO A 98 -3.81 -33.97 13.66
C PRO A 98 -3.23 -32.59 13.27
N MET A 99 -3.98 -31.85 12.52
CA MET A 99 -3.61 -30.49 12.16
C MET A 99 -4.37 -29.55 13.06
N GLU A 100 -3.64 -28.70 13.77
CA GLU A 100 -4.27 -27.71 14.63
C GLU A 100 -4.37 -26.41 13.88
N TYR A 101 -5.33 -25.65 14.16
CA TYR A 101 -5.78 -24.43 13.51
C TYR A 101 -7.01 -24.65 12.69
#